data_0ff9014609d6cdf42dff5ff515776f9f
#
_entry.id   0ff9014609d6cdf42dff5ff515776f9f
#
_cell.length_a   1.000
_cell.length_b   1.000
_cell.length_c   1.000
_cell.angle_alpha   90.00
_cell.angle_beta   90.00
_cell.angle_gamma   90.00
#
_symmetry.space_group_name_H-M   'P 1'
#
loop_
_entity.id
_entity.type
_entity.pdbx_description
1 polymer ?
#
loop_
_entity_poly.entity_id
_entity_poly.type
_entity_poly.pdbx_seq_one_letter_code
_entity_poly.pdbx_strand_id
1 'polypeptide(L)'
;MEHGECRNCGYHAEESSAVKDYLAPFTILKEKYLLGKSLGQGGFGITYLAENMQSGLRCCIKEYFPSGLLQGRTPDGALILADEENRPEYEEGKQQFIEEACALQELRENISVVDILDFFEENGTAYFAMELIEGCNLRVFRKNHNPKQTLKMALQMLFLLGSSLAEVHRFGMIHGDISPENILITQDGEIKLIDFGAARSFRQGSDNKERKIYLKPNYAPYEQYTQ
;
A
#
# COMPACT_ATOMS: atom_id res chain seq x y z
N MET A 1 2.97 27.20 10.70
CA MET A 1 1.78 27.09 9.82
C MET A 1 1.31 28.51 9.54
N GLU A 2 1.38 28.95 8.30
CA GLU A 2 0.74 30.20 7.88
C GLU A 2 -0.53 29.78 7.13
N HIS A 3 -1.68 30.28 7.58
CA HIS A 3 -3.01 30.06 6.96
C HIS A 3 -3.56 28.63 6.93
N GLY A 4 -3.21 27.74 7.86
CA GLY A 4 -3.78 26.37 7.95
C GLY A 4 -3.29 25.39 6.88
N GLU A 5 -2.33 25.79 6.05
CA GLU A 5 -1.73 24.95 5.02
C GLU A 5 -0.40 24.35 5.50
N CYS A 6 -0.21 23.06 5.29
CA CYS A 6 1.07 22.41 5.52
C CYS A 6 2.01 22.69 4.36
N ARG A 7 3.09 23.44 4.57
CA ARG A 7 4.08 23.77 3.54
C ARG A 7 4.75 22.55 2.90
N ASN A 8 4.73 21.40 3.61
CA ASN A 8 5.41 20.19 3.18
C ASN A 8 4.55 19.29 2.28
N CYS A 9 3.22 19.25 2.47
CA CYS A 9 2.32 18.37 1.72
C CYS A 9 1.10 19.07 1.10
N GLY A 10 0.99 20.41 1.25
CA GLY A 10 -0.15 21.18 0.74
C GLY A 10 -1.50 20.86 1.41
N TYR A 11 -1.47 20.23 2.59
CA TYR A 11 -2.68 19.91 3.34
C TYR A 11 -3.29 21.18 3.94
N HIS A 12 -4.60 21.37 3.74
CA HIS A 12 -5.39 22.40 4.39
C HIS A 12 -6.16 21.82 5.58
N ALA A 13 -5.99 22.40 6.77
CA ALA A 13 -6.63 21.91 7.99
C ALA A 13 -8.17 21.89 7.90
N GLU A 14 -8.76 22.68 7.03
CA GLU A 14 -10.20 22.73 6.78
C GLU A 14 -10.72 21.55 5.96
N GLU A 15 -9.86 20.82 5.21
CA GLU A 15 -10.23 19.65 4.43
C GLU A 15 -10.37 18.37 5.26
N SER A 16 -9.94 18.39 6.54
CA SER A 16 -9.86 17.19 7.39
C SER A 16 -11.17 16.76 8.05
N SER A 17 -12.25 17.50 7.87
CA SER A 17 -13.47 17.31 8.68
C SER A 17 -14.37 16.13 8.27
N ALA A 18 -14.00 15.29 7.29
CA ALA A 18 -15.00 14.46 6.63
C ALA A 18 -14.77 12.94 6.62
N VAL A 19 -13.61 12.39 6.97
CA VAL A 19 -13.45 10.92 6.94
C VAL A 19 -13.23 10.41 8.36
N LYS A 20 -14.30 9.91 8.95
CA LYS A 20 -14.44 9.49 10.35
C LYS A 20 -13.40 8.43 10.80
N ASP A 21 -12.78 7.74 9.85
CA ASP A 21 -11.97 6.54 10.11
C ASP A 21 -10.47 6.76 9.92
N TYR A 22 -10.02 7.94 9.48
CA TYR A 22 -8.61 8.23 9.26
C TYR A 22 -7.94 8.77 10.52
N LEU A 23 -6.66 8.47 10.70
CA LEU A 23 -5.84 9.14 11.70
C LEU A 23 -5.73 10.62 11.35
N ALA A 24 -5.80 11.47 12.37
CA ALA A 24 -5.69 12.91 12.17
C ALA A 24 -4.29 13.27 11.63
N PRO A 25 -4.19 14.27 10.75
CA PRO A 25 -2.90 14.84 10.40
C PRO A 25 -2.15 15.32 11.67
N PHE A 26 -0.83 15.23 11.62
CA PHE A 26 0.09 15.48 12.73
C PHE A 26 0.06 14.43 13.86
N THR A 27 -0.66 13.32 13.69
CA THR A 27 -0.47 12.14 14.55
C THR A 27 0.97 11.66 14.41
N ILE A 28 1.61 11.35 15.53
CA ILE A 28 2.95 10.77 15.55
C ILE A 28 2.82 9.28 15.84
N LEU A 29 3.35 8.45 14.95
CA LEU A 29 3.43 7.01 15.11
C LEU A 29 4.86 6.60 15.45
N LYS A 30 5.00 5.61 16.35
CA LYS A 30 6.29 5.05 16.78
C LYS A 30 7.28 6.14 17.24
N GLU A 31 6.82 7.27 17.76
CA GLU A 31 7.65 8.45 18.11
C GLU A 31 8.61 8.90 16.97
N LYS A 32 8.31 8.49 15.74
CA LYS A 32 9.22 8.62 14.59
C LYS A 32 8.56 9.19 13.34
N TYR A 33 7.30 8.86 13.09
CA TYR A 33 6.62 9.21 11.84
C TYR A 33 5.52 10.23 12.11
N LEU A 34 5.69 11.43 11.59
CA LEU A 34 4.69 12.49 11.61
C LEU A 34 3.76 12.31 10.40
N LEU A 35 2.49 12.00 10.64
CA LEU A 35 1.51 11.84 9.58
C LEU A 35 1.09 13.17 8.96
N GLY A 36 0.96 13.18 7.65
CA GLY A 36 0.32 14.23 6.86
C GLY A 36 -1.10 13.83 6.44
N LYS A 37 -1.45 14.16 5.20
CA LYS A 37 -2.75 13.78 4.62
C LYS A 37 -2.81 12.29 4.26
N SER A 38 -4.03 11.73 4.24
CA SER A 38 -4.27 10.42 3.61
C SER A 38 -4.07 10.54 2.09
N LEU A 39 -3.44 9.53 1.50
CA LEU A 39 -3.23 9.40 0.05
C LEU A 39 -4.32 8.56 -0.60
N GLY A 40 -4.96 7.68 0.15
CA GLY A 40 -6.04 6.83 -0.30
C GLY A 40 -6.36 5.69 0.66
N GLN A 41 -7.50 5.05 0.40
CA GLN A 41 -7.94 3.85 1.10
C GLN A 41 -8.21 2.76 0.07
N GLY A 42 -7.67 1.57 0.31
CA GLY A 42 -7.93 0.35 -0.45
C GLY A 42 -8.67 -0.69 0.38
N GLY A 43 -8.87 -1.88 -0.17
CA GLY A 43 -9.56 -2.98 0.52
C GLY A 43 -8.83 -3.46 1.79
N PHE A 44 -7.52 -3.25 1.88
CA PHE A 44 -6.67 -3.75 2.96
C PHE A 44 -6.18 -2.68 3.92
N GLY A 45 -6.36 -1.39 3.61
CA GLY A 45 -5.84 -0.37 4.50
C GLY A 45 -5.90 1.03 3.97
N ILE A 46 -5.36 1.92 4.77
CA ILE A 46 -5.26 3.35 4.50
C ILE A 46 -3.79 3.71 4.32
N THR A 47 -3.49 4.51 3.30
CA THR A 47 -2.13 5.02 3.07
C THR A 47 -2.08 6.51 3.39
N TYR A 48 -1.10 6.91 4.18
CA TYR A 48 -0.84 8.29 4.58
C TYR A 48 0.51 8.77 4.03
N LEU A 49 0.58 10.03 3.68
CA LEU A 49 1.87 10.72 3.55
C LEU A 49 2.45 10.93 4.95
N ALA A 50 3.74 10.73 5.12
CA ALA A 50 4.40 10.94 6.39
C ALA A 50 5.81 11.51 6.21
N GLU A 51 6.35 12.02 7.31
CA GLU A 51 7.75 12.43 7.43
C GLU A 51 8.42 11.63 8.56
N ASN A 52 9.55 11.02 8.27
CA ASN A 52 10.40 10.46 9.30
C ASN A 52 11.14 11.61 10.02
N MET A 53 10.74 11.93 11.25
CA MET A 53 11.26 13.06 12.02
C MET A 53 12.77 12.96 12.35
N GLN A 54 13.33 11.74 12.30
CA GLN A 54 14.77 11.54 12.58
C GLN A 54 15.64 11.87 11.36
N SER A 55 15.17 11.54 10.15
CA SER A 55 15.92 11.78 8.91
C SER A 55 15.44 13.00 8.14
N GLY A 56 14.25 13.53 8.43
CA GLY A 56 13.58 14.58 7.65
C GLY A 56 13.08 14.13 6.28
N LEU A 57 13.14 12.81 5.98
CA LEU A 57 12.72 12.28 4.69
C LEU A 57 11.22 11.98 4.68
N ARG A 58 10.56 12.31 3.56
CA ARG A 58 9.17 11.95 3.33
C ARG A 58 9.06 10.46 2.98
N CYS A 59 7.99 9.84 3.47
CA CYS A 59 7.66 8.44 3.23
C CYS A 59 6.14 8.27 3.16
N CYS A 60 5.68 7.05 2.86
CA CYS A 60 4.28 6.64 3.03
C CYS A 60 4.17 5.71 4.23
N ILE A 61 3.08 5.84 4.98
CA ILE A 61 2.67 4.86 6.01
C ILE A 61 1.41 4.17 5.51
N LYS A 62 1.47 2.85 5.38
CA LYS A 62 0.27 2.01 5.13
C LYS A 62 -0.17 1.40 6.45
N GLU A 63 -1.45 1.54 6.74
CA GLU A 63 -2.11 1.02 7.93
C GLU A 63 -2.99 -0.16 7.55
N TYR A 64 -2.96 -1.25 8.32
CA TYR A 64 -3.95 -2.31 8.20
C TYR A 64 -5.30 -1.82 8.72
N PHE A 65 -6.28 -1.68 7.83
CA PHE A 65 -7.62 -1.16 8.13
C PHE A 65 -8.69 -1.93 7.36
N PRO A 66 -9.07 -3.15 7.80
CA PRO A 66 -10.12 -3.94 7.18
C PRO A 66 -11.50 -3.37 7.55
N SER A 67 -11.96 -2.38 6.79
CA SER A 67 -13.18 -1.60 7.11
C SER A 67 -14.43 -2.46 7.36
N GLY A 68 -14.53 -3.65 6.76
CA GLY A 68 -15.65 -4.58 6.98
C GLY A 68 -15.67 -5.25 8.35
N LEU A 69 -14.57 -5.20 9.11
CA LEU A 69 -14.46 -5.80 10.46
C LEU A 69 -14.47 -4.73 11.56
N LEU A 70 -14.46 -3.44 11.19
CA LEU A 70 -14.26 -2.34 12.13
C LEU A 70 -15.54 -1.51 12.32
N GLN A 71 -15.75 -1.04 13.54
CA GLN A 71 -16.77 -0.05 13.89
C GLN A 71 -16.23 1.39 13.74
N GLY A 72 -14.93 1.58 13.87
CA GLY A 72 -14.25 2.88 13.82
C GLY A 72 -13.02 2.95 14.71
N ARG A 73 -12.75 4.14 15.26
CA ARG A 73 -11.62 4.42 16.14
C ARG A 73 -12.05 5.05 17.46
N THR A 74 -11.23 4.84 18.47
CA THR A 74 -11.25 5.63 19.71
C THR A 74 -10.67 7.03 19.46
N PRO A 75 -10.90 8.01 20.36
CA PRO A 75 -10.34 9.35 20.22
C PRO A 75 -8.80 9.39 20.18
N ASP A 76 -8.12 8.42 20.77
CA ASP A 76 -6.66 8.23 20.77
C ASP A 76 -6.16 7.42 19.57
N GLY A 77 -7.05 7.04 18.64
CA GLY A 77 -6.70 6.44 17.34
C GLY A 77 -6.73 4.92 17.29
N ALA A 78 -6.96 4.22 18.41
CA ALA A 78 -7.04 2.76 18.44
C ALA A 78 -8.26 2.24 17.67
N LEU A 79 -8.12 1.10 16.98
CA LEU A 79 -9.20 0.50 16.21
C LEU A 79 -10.20 -0.22 17.12
N ILE A 80 -11.48 -0.12 16.77
CA ILE A 80 -12.59 -0.78 17.45
C ILE A 80 -13.19 -1.81 16.49
N LEU A 81 -13.18 -3.08 16.87
CA LEU A 81 -13.87 -4.13 16.11
C LEU A 81 -15.38 -3.92 16.14
N ALA A 82 -16.05 -4.22 15.03
CA ALA A 82 -17.50 -4.18 14.95
C ALA A 82 -18.15 -5.28 15.80
N ASP A 83 -17.49 -6.44 15.90
CA ASP A 83 -17.88 -7.57 16.73
C ASP A 83 -16.62 -8.29 17.23
N GLU A 84 -16.60 -8.73 18.49
CA GLU A 84 -15.52 -9.53 19.05
C GLU A 84 -15.41 -10.92 18.40
N GLU A 85 -16.46 -11.45 17.79
CA GLU A 85 -16.42 -12.69 17.03
C GLU A 85 -15.50 -12.57 15.81
N ASN A 86 -15.28 -11.36 15.29
CA ASN A 86 -14.37 -11.08 14.16
C ASN A 86 -12.89 -11.01 14.57
N ARG A 87 -12.57 -11.07 15.87
CA ARG A 87 -11.18 -10.93 16.35
C ARG A 87 -10.22 -11.94 15.72
N PRO A 88 -10.53 -13.24 15.58
CA PRO A 88 -9.63 -14.19 14.95
C PRO A 88 -9.31 -13.82 13.49
N GLU A 89 -10.32 -13.41 12.71
CA GLU A 89 -10.15 -12.96 11.31
C GLU A 89 -9.31 -11.68 11.24
N TYR A 90 -9.55 -10.74 12.16
CA TYR A 90 -8.79 -9.49 12.25
C TYR A 90 -7.30 -9.75 12.55
N GLU A 91 -6.99 -10.59 13.56
CA GLU A 91 -5.62 -10.90 13.94
C GLU A 91 -4.88 -11.68 12.83
N GLU A 92 -5.58 -12.61 12.16
CA GLU A 92 -5.01 -13.33 11.02
C GLU A 92 -4.67 -12.38 9.87
N GLY A 93 -5.57 -11.45 9.52
CA GLY A 93 -5.32 -10.45 8.49
C GLY A 93 -4.22 -9.47 8.86
N LYS A 94 -4.12 -9.07 10.13
CA LYS A 94 -3.03 -8.24 10.65
C LYS A 94 -1.69 -8.95 10.53
N GLN A 95 -1.62 -10.23 10.88
CA GLN A 95 -0.42 -11.04 10.73
C GLN A 95 0.01 -11.17 9.26
N GLN A 96 -0.95 -11.39 8.35
CA GLN A 96 -0.68 -11.43 6.91
C GLN A 96 -0.13 -10.11 6.38
N PHE A 97 -0.64 -8.98 6.88
CA PHE A 97 -0.16 -7.64 6.53
C PHE A 97 1.30 -7.41 6.97
N ILE A 98 1.69 -7.91 8.15
CA ILE A 98 3.08 -7.87 8.61
C ILE A 98 3.98 -8.78 7.76
N GLU A 99 3.51 -10.00 7.45
CA GLU A 99 4.23 -10.93 6.60
C GLU A 99 4.46 -10.36 5.18
N GLU A 100 3.50 -9.62 4.63
CA GLU A 100 3.66 -8.86 3.38
C GLU A 100 4.85 -7.90 3.48
N ALA A 101 4.89 -7.07 4.52
CA ALA A 101 5.98 -6.11 4.71
C ALA A 101 7.35 -6.78 4.84
N CYS A 102 7.43 -7.89 5.61
CA CYS A 102 8.66 -8.67 5.75
C CYS A 102 9.14 -9.26 4.42
N ALA A 103 8.21 -9.81 3.63
CA ALA A 103 8.54 -10.39 2.34
C ALA A 103 9.00 -9.33 1.33
N LEU A 104 8.41 -8.13 1.35
CA LEU A 104 8.84 -7.00 0.52
C LEU A 104 10.23 -6.51 0.91
N GLN A 105 10.61 -6.55 2.20
CA GLN A 105 11.96 -6.21 2.62
C GLN A 105 13.02 -7.15 2.03
N GLU A 106 12.70 -8.43 1.78
CA GLU A 106 13.60 -9.36 1.10
C GLU A 106 13.83 -8.98 -0.37
N LEU A 107 12.88 -8.25 -0.99
CA LEU A 107 12.95 -7.77 -2.38
C LEU A 107 13.62 -6.39 -2.51
N ARG A 108 14.21 -5.85 -1.45
CA ARG A 108 14.76 -4.50 -1.37
C ARG A 108 15.74 -4.11 -2.49
N GLU A 109 16.45 -5.10 -3.07
CA GLU A 109 17.37 -4.85 -4.19
C GLU A 109 16.65 -4.75 -5.55
N ASN A 110 15.34 -5.06 -5.60
CA ASN A 110 14.56 -4.96 -6.81
C ASN A 110 14.09 -3.53 -7.04
N ILE A 111 14.74 -2.83 -7.96
CA ILE A 111 14.48 -1.41 -8.27
C ILE A 111 13.01 -1.12 -8.64
N SER A 112 12.27 -2.12 -9.11
CA SER A 112 10.89 -1.98 -9.55
C SER A 112 9.84 -2.40 -8.49
N VAL A 113 10.26 -2.73 -7.28
CA VAL A 113 9.37 -2.99 -6.13
C VAL A 113 9.53 -1.86 -5.13
N VAL A 114 8.43 -1.50 -4.46
CA VAL A 114 8.46 -0.46 -3.43
C VAL A 114 9.33 -0.89 -2.25
N ASP A 115 10.22 0.00 -1.80
CA ASP A 115 11.08 -0.24 -0.64
C ASP A 115 10.31 -0.09 0.67
N ILE A 116 10.36 -1.13 1.52
CA ILE A 116 9.85 -1.09 2.89
C ILE A 116 10.95 -0.60 3.82
N LEU A 117 10.67 0.49 4.51
CA LEU A 117 11.61 1.19 5.40
C LEU A 117 11.53 0.70 6.85
N ASP A 118 10.32 0.32 7.29
CA ASP A 118 10.04 -0.09 8.68
C ASP A 118 8.67 -0.76 8.78
N PHE A 119 8.42 -1.55 9.83
CA PHE A 119 7.09 -2.02 10.18
C PHE A 119 6.95 -2.09 11.71
N PHE A 120 5.73 -1.92 12.21
CA PHE A 120 5.44 -1.85 13.65
C PHE A 120 3.95 -2.02 13.92
N GLU A 121 3.63 -2.31 15.18
CA GLU A 121 2.26 -2.36 15.69
C GLU A 121 2.03 -1.19 16.66
N GLU A 122 0.89 -0.53 16.52
CA GLU A 122 0.40 0.55 17.37
C GLU A 122 -1.11 0.69 17.19
N ASN A 123 -1.83 1.35 18.10
CA ASN A 123 -3.28 1.60 18.00
C ASN A 123 -4.14 0.34 17.78
N GLY A 124 -3.67 -0.83 18.24
CA GLY A 124 -4.34 -2.11 18.02
C GLY A 124 -4.28 -2.64 16.59
N THR A 125 -3.45 -2.04 15.71
CA THR A 125 -3.25 -2.45 14.33
C THR A 125 -1.78 -2.51 13.94
N ALA A 126 -1.49 -2.81 12.67
CA ALA A 126 -0.16 -2.85 12.12
C ALA A 126 0.04 -1.75 11.07
N TYR A 127 1.26 -1.28 10.98
CA TYR A 127 1.71 -0.27 10.04
C TYR A 127 3.00 -0.73 9.37
N PHE A 128 3.20 -0.31 8.12
CA PHE A 128 4.55 -0.28 7.55
C PHE A 128 4.83 1.05 6.86
N ALA A 129 6.09 1.49 6.99
CA ALA A 129 6.63 2.64 6.30
C ALA A 129 7.28 2.19 4.99
N MET A 130 7.02 2.90 3.91
CA MET A 130 7.58 2.63 2.59
C MET A 130 8.06 3.91 1.92
N GLU A 131 8.92 3.80 0.92
CA GLU A 131 9.37 4.94 0.13
C GLU A 131 8.19 5.71 -0.45
N LEU A 132 8.32 7.04 -0.48
CA LEU A 132 7.39 7.89 -1.22
C LEU A 132 7.83 7.94 -2.70
N ILE A 133 7.00 7.37 -3.57
CA ILE A 133 7.26 7.39 -5.02
C ILE A 133 6.61 8.64 -5.61
N GLU A 134 7.44 9.56 -6.08
CA GLU A 134 6.98 10.76 -6.80
C GLU A 134 6.67 10.42 -8.25
N GLY A 135 5.38 10.38 -8.59
CA GLY A 135 4.92 9.97 -9.90
C GLY A 135 3.40 9.85 -10.00
N CYS A 136 2.94 9.09 -10.97
CA CYS A 136 1.52 8.79 -11.11
C CYS A 136 1.33 7.31 -11.46
N ASN A 137 0.15 6.77 -11.16
CA ASN A 137 -0.15 5.40 -11.58
C ASN A 137 -0.42 5.31 -13.08
N LEU A 138 -0.28 4.10 -13.62
CA LEU A 138 -0.43 3.84 -15.05
C LEU A 138 -1.83 4.23 -15.59
N ARG A 139 -2.88 4.21 -14.75
CA ARG A 139 -4.22 4.66 -15.14
C ARG A 139 -4.25 6.16 -15.45
N VAL A 140 -3.66 6.98 -14.57
CA VAL A 140 -3.55 8.43 -14.74
C VAL A 140 -2.60 8.76 -15.89
N PHE A 141 -1.46 8.07 -15.95
CA PHE A 141 -0.49 8.23 -17.02
C PHE A 141 -1.13 8.03 -18.40
N ARG A 142 -1.89 6.94 -18.60
CA ARG A 142 -2.56 6.63 -19.86
C ARG A 142 -3.57 7.71 -20.29
N LYS A 143 -4.28 8.33 -19.33
CA LYS A 143 -5.24 9.41 -19.64
C LYS A 143 -4.58 10.67 -20.19
N ASN A 144 -3.33 10.91 -19.79
CA ASN A 144 -2.60 12.14 -20.10
C ASN A 144 -1.68 12.01 -21.32
N HIS A 145 -1.60 10.83 -21.95
CA HIS A 145 -0.69 10.57 -23.07
C HIS A 145 -1.42 10.14 -24.35
N ASN A 146 -0.87 10.52 -25.51
CA ASN A 146 -1.40 10.17 -26.83
C ASN A 146 -1.33 8.63 -27.04
N PRO A 147 -2.37 7.98 -27.60
CA PRO A 147 -2.39 6.54 -27.85
C PRO A 147 -1.21 5.99 -28.67
N LYS A 148 -0.69 6.76 -29.65
CA LYS A 148 0.46 6.32 -30.46
C LYS A 148 1.78 6.28 -29.69
N GLN A 149 1.97 7.21 -28.75
CA GLN A 149 3.12 7.20 -27.83
C GLN A 149 2.97 6.08 -26.80
N THR A 150 1.74 5.82 -26.37
CA THR A 150 1.41 4.80 -25.39
C THR A 150 1.83 3.39 -25.81
N LEU A 151 1.73 3.03 -27.10
CA LEU A 151 2.10 1.68 -27.56
C LEU A 151 3.61 1.40 -27.40
N LYS A 152 4.48 2.33 -27.81
CA LYS A 152 5.93 2.17 -27.64
C LYS A 152 6.30 2.07 -26.15
N MET A 153 5.72 2.95 -25.33
CA MET A 153 5.93 2.97 -23.89
C MET A 153 5.37 1.71 -23.23
N ALA A 154 4.20 1.21 -23.68
CA ALA A 154 3.63 -0.02 -23.15
C ALA A 154 4.54 -1.24 -23.39
N LEU A 155 5.20 -1.33 -24.55
CA LEU A 155 6.15 -2.42 -24.82
C LEU A 155 7.40 -2.33 -23.92
N GLN A 156 7.92 -1.11 -23.68
CA GLN A 156 9.02 -0.91 -22.74
C GLN A 156 8.62 -1.26 -21.30
N MET A 157 7.44 -0.80 -20.87
CA MET A 157 6.88 -1.10 -19.56
C MET A 157 6.65 -2.60 -19.37
N LEU A 158 6.14 -3.29 -20.41
CA LEU A 158 5.90 -4.74 -20.35
C LEU A 158 7.20 -5.51 -20.10
N PHE A 159 8.29 -5.10 -20.74
CA PHE A 159 9.60 -5.72 -20.53
C PHE A 159 10.11 -5.48 -19.09
N LEU A 160 10.07 -4.23 -18.62
CA LEU A 160 10.52 -3.88 -17.27
C LEU A 160 9.66 -4.58 -16.20
N LEU A 161 8.34 -4.54 -16.37
CA LEU A 161 7.40 -5.18 -15.45
C LEU A 161 7.58 -6.71 -15.43
N GLY A 162 7.75 -7.31 -16.61
CA GLY A 162 8.02 -8.75 -16.72
C GLY A 162 9.32 -9.17 -16.04
N SER A 163 10.39 -8.38 -16.17
CA SER A 163 11.66 -8.62 -15.48
C SER A 163 11.50 -8.53 -13.95
N SER A 164 10.79 -7.51 -13.47
CA SER A 164 10.53 -7.32 -12.04
C SER A 164 9.68 -8.44 -11.46
N LEU A 165 8.63 -8.86 -12.16
CA LEU A 165 7.78 -9.99 -11.75
C LEU A 165 8.56 -11.31 -11.77
N ALA A 166 9.47 -11.51 -12.71
CA ALA A 166 10.32 -12.70 -12.72
C ALA A 166 11.22 -12.77 -11.48
N GLU A 167 11.67 -11.64 -10.96
CA GLU A 167 12.40 -11.61 -9.68
C GLU A 167 11.48 -11.90 -8.48
N VAL A 168 10.32 -11.24 -8.41
CA VAL A 168 9.30 -11.53 -7.38
C VAL A 168 8.97 -13.03 -7.35
N HIS A 169 8.80 -13.65 -8.53
CA HIS A 169 8.54 -15.09 -8.64
C HIS A 169 9.72 -15.95 -8.21
N ARG A 170 10.98 -15.52 -8.45
CA ARG A 170 12.16 -16.24 -7.94
C ARG A 170 12.24 -16.24 -6.42
N PHE A 171 11.73 -15.20 -5.77
CA PHE A 171 11.56 -15.17 -4.31
C PHE A 171 10.38 -16.00 -3.81
N GLY A 172 9.67 -16.69 -4.71
CA GLY A 172 8.55 -17.55 -4.36
C GLY A 172 7.26 -16.78 -4.04
N MET A 173 7.11 -15.58 -4.58
CA MET A 173 5.93 -14.74 -4.38
C MET A 173 5.19 -14.52 -5.70
N ILE A 174 3.87 -14.36 -5.63
CA ILE A 174 3.00 -13.92 -6.72
C ILE A 174 2.31 -12.66 -6.23
N HIS A 175 2.35 -11.57 -7.01
CA HIS A 175 1.75 -10.28 -6.62
C HIS A 175 0.22 -10.38 -6.41
N GLY A 176 -0.48 -11.07 -7.29
CA GLY A 176 -1.93 -11.35 -7.16
C GLY A 176 -2.88 -10.22 -7.56
N ASP A 177 -2.44 -8.96 -7.64
CA ASP A 177 -3.26 -7.80 -8.05
C ASP A 177 -2.50 -6.84 -9.00
N ILE A 178 -2.01 -7.37 -10.12
CA ILE A 178 -1.40 -6.53 -11.16
C ILE A 178 -2.50 -5.74 -11.88
N SER A 179 -2.46 -4.43 -11.71
CA SER A 179 -3.43 -3.51 -12.31
C SER A 179 -2.81 -2.12 -12.53
N PRO A 180 -3.39 -1.29 -13.40
CA PRO A 180 -2.85 0.05 -13.67
C PRO A 180 -2.79 0.97 -12.45
N GLU A 181 -3.53 0.70 -11.41
CA GLU A 181 -3.48 1.43 -10.13
C GLU A 181 -2.24 1.07 -9.31
N ASN A 182 -1.80 -0.19 -9.39
CA ASN A 182 -0.70 -0.74 -8.62
C ASN A 182 0.65 -0.67 -9.34
N ILE A 183 0.69 0.00 -10.49
CA ILE A 183 1.91 0.29 -11.26
C ILE A 183 2.12 1.80 -11.25
N LEU A 184 3.14 2.27 -10.53
CA LEU A 184 3.54 3.67 -10.52
C LEU A 184 4.62 3.93 -11.56
N ILE A 185 4.57 5.11 -12.16
CA ILE A 185 5.58 5.62 -13.10
C ILE A 185 6.15 6.87 -12.45
N THR A 186 7.46 6.85 -12.17
CA THR A 186 8.19 7.98 -11.60
C THR A 186 8.35 9.10 -12.62
N GLN A 187 8.78 10.28 -12.15
CA GLN A 187 9.10 11.40 -13.05
C GLN A 187 10.25 11.06 -14.02
N ASP A 188 11.16 10.17 -13.63
CA ASP A 188 12.29 9.71 -14.45
C ASP A 188 11.90 8.55 -15.39
N GLY A 189 10.63 8.11 -15.35
CA GLY A 189 10.10 7.04 -16.22
C GLY A 189 10.38 5.63 -15.71
N GLU A 190 10.83 5.48 -14.49
CA GLU A 190 10.97 4.17 -13.84
C GLU A 190 9.59 3.61 -13.45
N ILE A 191 9.51 2.29 -13.34
CA ILE A 191 8.29 1.58 -12.94
C ILE A 191 8.48 1.01 -11.54
N LYS A 192 7.49 1.25 -10.68
CA LYS A 192 7.42 0.68 -9.34
C LYS A 192 6.11 -0.08 -9.16
N LEU A 193 6.22 -1.34 -8.72
CA LEU A 193 5.08 -2.13 -8.25
C LEU A 193 4.79 -1.78 -6.79
N ILE A 194 3.52 -1.52 -6.53
CA ILE A 194 3.02 -1.22 -5.19
C ILE A 194 1.85 -2.14 -4.86
N ASP A 195 1.52 -2.22 -3.57
CA ASP A 195 0.33 -2.94 -3.05
C ASP A 195 0.36 -4.45 -3.28
N PHE A 196 1.18 -5.12 -2.49
CA PHE A 196 1.31 -6.58 -2.45
C PHE A 196 0.29 -7.25 -1.51
N GLY A 197 -0.77 -6.54 -1.08
CA GLY A 197 -1.78 -7.06 -0.15
C GLY A 197 -2.53 -8.31 -0.63
N ALA A 198 -2.51 -8.59 -1.94
CA ALA A 198 -3.01 -9.84 -2.50
C ALA A 198 -1.89 -10.86 -2.80
N ALA A 199 -0.64 -10.57 -2.41
CA ALA A 199 0.48 -11.42 -2.74
C ALA A 199 0.42 -12.76 -2.01
N ARG A 200 0.88 -13.81 -2.69
CA ARG A 200 0.91 -15.19 -2.18
C ARG A 200 2.31 -15.75 -2.26
N SER A 201 2.75 -16.39 -1.19
CA SER A 201 3.95 -17.21 -1.21
C SER A 201 3.61 -18.62 -1.74
N PHE A 202 4.42 -19.14 -2.65
CA PHE A 202 4.36 -20.53 -3.13
C PHE A 202 5.60 -21.33 -2.72
N ARG A 203 6.41 -20.83 -1.78
CA ARG A 203 7.53 -21.60 -1.20
C ARG A 203 6.98 -22.86 -0.50
N GLN A 204 7.64 -23.99 -0.70
CA GLN A 204 7.27 -25.25 -0.04
C GLN A 204 7.26 -25.08 1.48
N GLY A 205 6.16 -25.44 2.12
CA GLY A 205 5.97 -25.34 3.58
C GLY A 205 5.18 -24.12 4.06
N SER A 206 4.80 -23.20 3.20
CA SER A 206 3.76 -22.23 3.55
C SER A 206 2.43 -22.98 3.65
N ASP A 207 1.83 -22.99 4.85
CA ASP A 207 0.46 -23.50 5.03
C ASP A 207 -0.44 -22.77 4.02
N ASN A 208 -0.98 -23.53 3.08
CA ASN A 208 -2.03 -23.07 2.17
C ASN A 208 -3.34 -22.92 2.96
N LYS A 209 -3.35 -22.03 3.95
CA LYS A 209 -4.61 -21.59 4.55
C LYS A 209 -5.40 -20.86 3.48
N GLU A 210 -6.69 -21.12 3.43
CA GLU A 210 -7.63 -20.45 2.54
C GLU A 210 -7.58 -18.93 2.80
N ARG A 211 -6.74 -18.22 2.03
CA ARG A 211 -6.70 -16.76 2.09
C ARG A 211 -7.85 -16.21 1.28
N LYS A 212 -8.51 -15.17 1.78
CA LYS A 212 -9.53 -14.45 0.98
C LYS A 212 -8.91 -13.99 -0.34
N ILE A 213 -9.51 -14.43 -1.45
CA ILE A 213 -9.08 -14.04 -2.79
C ILE A 213 -9.78 -12.73 -3.11
N TYR A 214 -9.02 -11.68 -3.27
CA TYR A 214 -9.53 -10.39 -3.73
C TYR A 214 -9.41 -10.34 -5.25
N LEU A 215 -10.56 -10.32 -5.92
CA LEU A 215 -10.61 -10.30 -7.37
C LEU A 215 -10.82 -8.86 -7.84
N LYS A 216 -9.94 -8.37 -8.69
CA LYS A 216 -10.11 -7.09 -9.36
C LYS A 216 -10.76 -7.31 -10.73
N PRO A 217 -12.05 -6.96 -10.91
CA PRO A 217 -12.75 -7.17 -12.18
C PRO A 217 -11.96 -6.57 -13.35
N ASN A 218 -11.89 -7.29 -14.47
CA ASN A 218 -11.17 -6.97 -15.70
C ASN A 218 -9.62 -7.07 -15.63
N TYR A 219 -9.02 -7.41 -14.49
CA TYR A 219 -7.57 -7.58 -14.35
C TYR A 219 -7.20 -8.94 -13.77
N ALA A 220 -8.02 -9.48 -12.87
CA ALA A 220 -7.80 -10.82 -12.32
C ALA A 220 -7.92 -11.87 -13.44
N PRO A 221 -6.93 -12.78 -13.58
CA PRO A 221 -7.00 -13.87 -14.54
C PRO A 221 -8.06 -14.91 -14.14
N TYR A 222 -8.52 -15.68 -15.12
CA TYR A 222 -9.65 -16.62 -14.92
C TYR A 222 -9.41 -17.64 -13.80
N GLU A 223 -8.18 -18.14 -13.66
CA GLU A 223 -7.77 -19.09 -12.62
C GLU A 223 -7.94 -18.54 -11.20
N GLN A 224 -7.94 -17.20 -10.98
CA GLN A 224 -8.25 -16.63 -9.68
C GLN A 224 -9.73 -16.69 -9.32
N TYR A 225 -10.63 -16.88 -10.29
CA TYR A 225 -12.07 -17.02 -10.04
C TYR A 225 -12.48 -18.46 -9.72
N THR A 226 -11.59 -19.42 -9.91
CA THR A 226 -11.86 -20.86 -9.79
C THR A 226 -11.13 -21.53 -8.62
N GLN A 227 -10.47 -20.74 -7.77
CA GLN A 227 -9.76 -21.22 -6.57
C GLN A 227 -10.63 -21.16 -5.33
#